data_bbc352d04c9a9ec03cf4d94a78055dce
#
_entry.id   bbc352d04c9a9ec03cf4d94a78055dce
#
_cell.length_a   1.000
_cell.length_b   1.000
_cell.length_c   1.000
_cell.angle_alpha   90.00
_cell.angle_beta   90.00
_cell.angle_gamma   90.00
#
_symmetry.space_group_name_H-M   'P 1'
#
loop_
_entity.id
_entity.type
_entity.pdbx_description
1 polymer ?
#
loop_
_entity_poly.entity_id
_entity_poly.type
_entity_poly.pdbx_seq_one_letter_code
_entity_poly.pdbx_strand_id
1 'polypeptide(L)'
;NELLKDFMREEVGSDNISERDLEECIVYNDTDSSYISIKPLIDNGVKFWESKEDALVHQETYDKIQEIEDYLNDGITTWAKKALLTDDPRFVFKREMIADVATFLQKKRYVMHILDDEGIKENKYKYTGVEVVRTTMPNAIKPYAKGIIETMLGTQDLGKTNKIFNEAYETFKTLAPEEIAFVMGVKGYEKHAV
;
A
#
# COMPACT_ATOMS: atom_id res chain seq x y z
N ASN A 1 1.44 17.09 7.57
CA ASN A 1 0.57 17.18 6.37
C ASN A 1 0.82 18.47 5.59
N GLU A 2 0.97 19.63 6.25
CA GLU A 2 1.17 20.91 5.54
C GLU A 2 2.49 20.92 4.77
N LEU A 3 3.59 20.44 5.35
CA LEU A 3 4.89 20.38 4.65
C LEU A 3 4.82 19.64 3.31
N LEU A 4 4.10 18.51 3.25
CA LEU A 4 3.94 17.78 1.99
C LEU A 4 3.09 18.55 1.00
N LYS A 5 2.03 19.21 1.47
CA LYS A 5 1.18 20.06 0.61
C LYS A 5 1.96 21.23 0.04
N ASP A 6 2.82 21.85 0.86
CA ASP A 6 3.67 22.96 0.42
C ASP A 6 4.67 22.49 -0.65
N PHE A 7 5.33 21.34 -0.43
CA PHE A 7 6.19 20.73 -1.43
C PHE A 7 5.44 20.47 -2.76
N MET A 8 4.24 19.87 -2.68
CA MET A 8 3.46 19.59 -3.89
C MET A 8 3.03 20.86 -4.63
N ARG A 9 2.69 21.95 -3.91
CA ARG A 9 2.38 23.26 -4.52
C ARG A 9 3.59 23.88 -5.20
N GLU A 10 4.78 23.75 -4.62
CA GLU A 10 6.02 24.25 -5.19
C GLU A 10 6.39 23.50 -6.46
N GLU A 11 6.32 22.18 -6.47
CA GLU A 11 6.72 21.32 -7.58
C GLU A 11 5.73 21.33 -8.77
N VAL A 12 4.44 21.26 -8.47
CA VAL A 12 3.39 21.18 -9.50
C VAL A 12 2.94 22.57 -9.96
N GLY A 13 3.12 23.58 -9.11
CA GLY A 13 2.57 24.92 -9.26
C GLY A 13 1.16 25.03 -8.69
N SER A 14 0.94 26.06 -7.89
CA SER A 14 -0.33 26.25 -7.16
C SER A 14 -1.57 26.32 -8.06
N ASP A 15 -1.42 26.74 -9.30
CA ASP A 15 -2.52 26.81 -10.28
C ASP A 15 -2.83 25.47 -10.95
N ASN A 16 -1.93 24.49 -10.82
CA ASN A 16 -2.02 23.18 -11.49
C ASN A 16 -2.44 22.04 -10.57
N ILE A 17 -2.57 22.30 -9.28
CA ILE A 17 -2.98 21.29 -8.28
C ILE A 17 -4.20 21.77 -7.50
N SER A 18 -5.23 20.95 -7.43
CA SER A 18 -6.43 21.28 -6.65
C SER A 18 -6.23 21.03 -5.15
N GLU A 19 -6.98 21.72 -4.30
CA GLU A 19 -6.99 21.46 -2.85
C GLU A 19 -7.38 20.00 -2.54
N ARG A 20 -8.24 19.40 -3.35
CA ARG A 20 -8.62 17.99 -3.23
C ARG A 20 -7.43 17.07 -3.48
N ASP A 21 -6.65 17.30 -4.53
CA ASP A 21 -5.47 16.50 -4.85
C ASP A 21 -4.41 16.62 -3.74
N LEU A 22 -4.27 17.81 -3.15
CA LEU A 22 -3.40 18.04 -1.98
C LEU A 22 -3.85 17.27 -0.74
N GLU A 23 -5.15 17.21 -0.50
CA GLU A 23 -5.70 16.41 0.62
C GLU A 23 -5.51 14.92 0.37
N GLU A 24 -5.64 14.46 -0.87
CA GLU A 24 -5.48 13.07 -1.29
C GLU A 24 -4.01 12.60 -1.37
N CYS A 25 -3.02 13.52 -1.28
CA CYS A 25 -1.59 13.15 -1.26
C CYS A 25 -1.22 12.28 -0.05
N ILE A 26 -1.88 12.45 1.11
CA ILE A 26 -1.68 11.57 2.25
C ILE A 26 -2.83 10.59 2.30
N VAL A 27 -2.55 9.39 1.81
CA VAL A 27 -3.57 8.35 1.66
C VAL A 27 -3.87 7.67 3.00
N TYR A 28 -2.81 7.43 3.81
CA TYR A 28 -2.96 6.71 5.06
C TYR A 28 -1.77 6.98 5.99
N ASN A 29 -2.03 7.05 7.29
CA ASN A 29 -1.00 7.16 8.33
C ASN A 29 -1.21 6.06 9.38
N ASP A 30 -0.14 5.42 9.83
CA ASP A 30 -0.17 4.47 10.93
C ASP A 30 1.05 4.65 11.82
N THR A 31 0.82 5.15 13.03
CA THR A 31 1.80 5.34 14.11
C THR A 31 3.04 6.15 13.68
N ASP A 32 3.96 5.54 12.96
CA ASP A 32 5.27 6.04 12.53
C ASP A 32 5.48 6.01 11.02
N SER A 33 4.49 5.59 10.26
CA SER A 33 4.56 5.53 8.80
C SER A 33 3.47 6.36 8.12
N SER A 34 3.82 6.94 6.97
CA SER A 34 2.91 7.70 6.11
C SER A 34 2.91 7.12 4.70
N TYR A 35 1.74 6.96 4.12
CA TYR A 35 1.54 6.52 2.74
C TYR A 35 1.18 7.72 1.89
N ILE A 36 2.06 8.06 0.98
CA ILE A 36 2.00 9.28 0.18
C ILE A 36 1.71 8.92 -1.27
N SER A 37 0.72 9.58 -1.87
CA SER A 37 0.46 9.52 -3.30
C SER A 37 1.27 10.60 -4.01
N ILE A 38 2.12 10.17 -4.94
CA ILE A 38 2.87 11.07 -5.83
C ILE A 38 2.14 11.29 -7.16
N LYS A 39 0.86 10.92 -7.23
CA LYS A 39 0.05 11.08 -8.44
C LYS A 39 0.08 12.49 -9.01
N PRO A 40 0.00 13.58 -8.23
CA PRO A 40 0.09 14.94 -8.79
C PRO A 40 1.40 15.21 -9.54
N LEU A 41 2.53 14.68 -9.08
CA LEU A 41 3.81 14.81 -9.76
C LEU A 41 3.82 14.05 -11.10
N ILE A 42 3.23 12.85 -11.11
CA ILE A 42 3.11 12.02 -12.31
C ILE A 42 2.19 12.69 -13.32
N ASP A 43 1.05 13.22 -12.91
CA ASP A 43 0.12 13.95 -13.76
C ASP A 43 0.77 15.24 -14.33
N ASN A 44 1.74 15.81 -13.61
CA ASN A 44 2.53 16.98 -14.04
C ASN A 44 3.78 16.60 -14.85
N GLY A 45 3.95 15.34 -15.25
CA GLY A 45 4.97 14.90 -16.21
C GLY A 45 6.12 14.08 -15.65
N VAL A 46 6.19 13.83 -14.33
CA VAL A 46 7.20 12.92 -13.76
C VAL A 46 6.96 11.51 -14.26
N LYS A 47 7.99 10.89 -14.81
CA LYS A 47 7.89 9.52 -15.33
C LYS A 47 7.97 8.51 -14.20
N PHE A 48 6.87 7.76 -14.01
CA PHE A 48 6.82 6.70 -13.01
C PHE A 48 7.47 5.39 -13.49
N TRP A 49 7.21 5.00 -14.74
CA TRP A 49 7.66 3.72 -15.28
C TRP A 49 8.88 3.86 -16.19
N GLU A 50 9.91 3.05 -15.93
CA GLU A 50 10.92 2.71 -16.93
C GLU A 50 10.38 1.59 -17.84
N SER A 51 9.83 0.52 -17.23
CA SER A 51 9.12 -0.55 -17.90
C SER A 51 8.00 -1.05 -17.01
N LYS A 52 6.77 -0.91 -17.46
CA LYS A 52 5.60 -1.39 -16.72
C LYS A 52 5.49 -2.92 -16.77
N GLU A 53 5.88 -3.52 -17.89
CA GLU A 53 5.87 -4.96 -18.11
C GLU A 53 6.84 -5.68 -17.18
N ASP A 54 8.00 -5.07 -16.91
CA ASP A 54 9.04 -5.62 -16.04
C ASP A 54 8.92 -5.10 -14.59
N ALA A 55 7.88 -4.33 -14.28
CA ALA A 55 7.67 -3.69 -12.98
C ALA A 55 8.85 -2.79 -12.54
N LEU A 56 9.45 -2.05 -13.50
CA LEU A 56 10.59 -1.19 -13.24
C LEU A 56 10.17 0.27 -13.10
N VAL A 57 10.51 0.87 -11.97
CA VAL A 57 10.29 2.29 -11.67
C VAL A 57 11.39 3.12 -12.33
N HIS A 58 11.00 4.25 -12.94
CA HIS A 58 11.92 5.18 -13.59
C HIS A 58 12.78 5.94 -12.56
N GLN A 59 14.02 6.28 -12.94
CA GLN A 59 14.95 6.99 -12.04
C GLN A 59 14.39 8.33 -11.56
N GLU A 60 13.72 9.07 -12.42
CA GLU A 60 13.08 10.35 -12.09
C GLU A 60 12.09 10.24 -10.90
N THR A 61 11.38 9.12 -10.77
CA THR A 61 10.52 8.85 -9.61
C THR A 61 11.33 8.70 -8.33
N TYR A 62 12.46 7.97 -8.38
CA TYR A 62 13.35 7.86 -7.22
C TYR A 62 13.91 9.22 -6.80
N ASP A 63 14.32 10.03 -7.76
CA ASP A 63 14.87 11.37 -7.51
C ASP A 63 13.82 12.27 -6.84
N LYS A 64 12.58 12.27 -7.35
CA LYS A 64 11.49 13.04 -6.76
C LYS A 64 11.08 12.55 -5.36
N ILE A 65 11.10 11.25 -5.12
CA ILE A 65 10.85 10.70 -3.78
C ILE A 65 11.96 11.13 -2.81
N GLN A 66 13.22 11.17 -3.25
CA GLN A 66 14.33 11.67 -2.44
C GLN A 66 14.17 13.15 -2.11
N GLU A 67 13.76 13.97 -3.06
CA GLU A 67 13.45 15.39 -2.82
C GLU A 67 12.33 15.57 -1.77
N ILE A 68 11.29 14.76 -1.83
CA ILE A 68 10.22 14.73 -0.80
C ILE A 68 10.81 14.37 0.58
N GLU A 69 11.62 13.32 0.64
CA GLU A 69 12.25 12.85 1.87
C GLU A 69 13.10 13.95 2.50
N ASP A 70 13.96 14.60 1.71
CA ASP A 70 14.84 15.68 2.15
C ASP A 70 14.02 16.89 2.65
N TYR A 71 13.01 17.31 1.89
CA TYR A 71 12.14 18.42 2.27
C TYR A 71 11.40 18.18 3.59
N LEU A 72 10.86 16.98 3.78
CA LEU A 72 10.17 16.59 5.00
C LEU A 72 11.12 16.55 6.20
N ASN A 73 12.33 16.05 6.03
CA ASN A 73 13.35 15.98 7.08
C ASN A 73 13.83 17.37 7.50
N ASP A 74 14.04 18.28 6.56
CA ASP A 74 14.38 19.68 6.81
C ASP A 74 13.25 20.41 7.57
N GLY A 75 12.01 20.18 7.15
CA GLY A 75 10.82 20.73 7.80
C GLY A 75 10.67 20.24 9.24
N ILE A 76 10.85 18.95 9.48
CA ILE A 76 10.80 18.35 10.82
C ILE A 76 11.92 18.87 11.70
N THR A 77 13.14 18.96 11.17
CA THR A 77 14.29 19.52 11.90
C THR A 77 14.01 20.97 12.33
N THR A 78 13.47 21.77 11.41
CA THR A 78 13.08 23.16 11.69
C THR A 78 11.98 23.25 12.76
N TRP A 79 10.97 22.39 12.66
CA TRP A 79 9.90 22.31 13.65
C TRP A 79 10.41 21.89 15.03
N ALA A 80 11.26 20.86 15.09
CA ALA A 80 11.81 20.33 16.33
C ALA A 80 12.67 21.37 17.08
N LYS A 81 13.48 22.16 16.36
CA LYS A 81 14.22 23.28 16.94
C LYS A 81 13.31 24.31 17.60
N LYS A 82 12.19 24.63 16.96
CA LYS A 82 11.24 25.65 17.47
C LYS A 82 10.33 25.12 18.56
N ALA A 83 9.77 23.91 18.39
CA ALA A 83 8.74 23.37 19.25
C ALA A 83 9.29 22.55 20.42
N LEU A 84 10.38 21.81 20.20
CA LEU A 84 10.97 20.93 21.20
C LEU A 84 12.26 21.50 21.80
N LEU A 85 12.74 22.66 21.32
CA LEU A 85 13.98 23.32 21.74
C LEU A 85 15.20 22.37 21.70
N THR A 86 15.27 21.53 20.70
CA THR A 86 16.37 20.58 20.47
C THR A 86 17.07 20.87 19.15
N ASP A 87 18.40 20.86 19.17
CA ASP A 87 19.22 21.01 17.96
C ASP A 87 19.52 19.67 17.28
N ASP A 88 19.19 18.55 17.92
CA ASP A 88 19.43 17.19 17.43
C ASP A 88 18.10 16.38 17.46
N PRO A 89 17.17 16.62 16.53
CA PRO A 89 15.96 15.83 16.45
C PRO A 89 16.30 14.42 15.93
N ARG A 90 15.80 13.40 16.64
CA ARG A 90 16.01 11.99 16.27
C ARG A 90 14.91 11.47 15.33
N PHE A 91 14.10 12.35 14.76
CA PHE A 91 13.07 12.01 13.80
C PHE A 91 13.64 12.09 12.41
N VAL A 92 13.57 10.98 11.68
CA VAL A 92 14.00 10.92 10.29
C VAL A 92 12.93 10.19 9.49
N PHE A 93 12.39 10.85 8.46
CA PHE A 93 11.64 10.16 7.42
C PHE A 93 12.61 9.45 6.50
N LYS A 94 12.29 8.21 6.17
CA LYS A 94 13.01 7.41 5.20
C LYS A 94 12.01 6.66 4.34
N ARG A 95 12.24 6.65 3.03
CA ARG A 95 11.47 5.82 2.13
C ARG A 95 11.70 4.34 2.45
N GLU A 96 10.63 3.62 2.69
CA GLU A 96 10.65 2.16 2.83
C GLU A 96 10.26 1.49 1.51
N MET A 97 9.10 1.86 0.94
CA MET A 97 8.54 1.15 -0.20
C MET A 97 8.05 2.08 -1.30
N ILE A 98 8.06 1.59 -2.54
CA ILE A 98 7.34 2.16 -3.68
C ILE A 98 6.33 1.13 -4.16
N ALA A 99 5.09 1.58 -4.37
CA ALA A 99 4.00 0.77 -4.90
C ALA A 99 3.31 1.53 -6.04
N ASP A 100 2.84 0.81 -7.07
CA ASP A 100 2.07 1.42 -8.16
C ASP A 100 0.57 1.46 -7.88
N VAL A 101 0.08 0.50 -7.11
CA VAL A 101 -1.32 0.42 -6.71
C VAL A 101 -1.48 -0.07 -5.29
N ALA A 102 -2.43 0.53 -4.57
CA ALA A 102 -2.80 0.11 -3.24
C ALA A 102 -4.31 0.26 -3.02
N THR A 103 -4.87 -0.57 -2.14
CA THR A 103 -6.23 -0.38 -1.63
C THR A 103 -6.20 -0.42 -0.10
N PHE A 104 -6.74 0.60 0.51
CA PHE A 104 -6.88 0.73 1.96
C PHE A 104 -8.33 0.51 2.33
N LEU A 105 -8.64 -0.63 2.97
CA LEU A 105 -10.01 -1.01 3.35
C LEU A 105 -10.41 -0.37 4.67
N GLN A 106 -9.49 -0.37 5.63
CA GLN A 106 -9.61 0.30 6.92
C GLN A 106 -8.25 0.33 7.63
N LYS A 107 -8.19 0.91 8.83
CA LYS A 107 -6.97 0.97 9.64
C LYS A 107 -6.34 -0.42 9.77
N LYS A 108 -5.06 -0.54 9.39
CA LYS A 108 -4.27 -1.78 9.41
C LYS A 108 -4.81 -2.91 8.51
N ARG A 109 -5.62 -2.57 7.50
CA ARG A 109 -6.11 -3.52 6.50
C ARG A 109 -5.98 -2.94 5.11
N TYR A 110 -4.97 -3.38 4.40
CA TYR A 110 -4.67 -2.92 3.05
C TYR A 110 -3.94 -3.98 2.23
N VAL A 111 -3.99 -3.81 0.92
CA VAL A 111 -3.20 -4.58 -0.04
C VAL A 111 -2.52 -3.60 -0.97
N MET A 112 -1.25 -3.83 -1.28
CA MET A 112 -0.49 -3.00 -2.21
C MET A 112 0.44 -3.87 -3.06
N HIS A 113 0.67 -3.43 -4.28
CA HIS A 113 1.63 -4.05 -5.18
C HIS A 113 2.97 -3.31 -5.04
N ILE A 114 3.98 -3.99 -4.51
CA ILE A 114 5.29 -3.43 -4.19
C ILE A 114 6.24 -3.59 -5.37
N LEU A 115 6.87 -2.49 -5.77
CA LEU A 115 7.87 -2.42 -6.83
C LEU A 115 9.29 -2.24 -6.30
N ASP A 116 9.42 -1.63 -5.12
CA ASP A 116 10.69 -1.43 -4.43
C ASP A 116 10.46 -1.53 -2.92
N ASP A 117 11.32 -2.26 -2.25
CA ASP A 117 11.31 -2.44 -0.79
C ASP A 117 12.73 -2.15 -0.28
N GLU A 118 12.93 -0.97 0.34
CA GLU A 118 14.22 -0.47 0.84
C GLU A 118 15.36 -0.46 -0.21
N GLY A 119 15.04 -0.20 -1.48
CA GLY A 119 15.99 -0.20 -2.60
C GLY A 119 16.17 -1.57 -3.29
N ILE A 120 15.46 -2.59 -2.84
CA ILE A 120 15.40 -3.90 -3.51
C ILE A 120 14.21 -3.89 -4.46
N LYS A 121 14.48 -4.12 -5.75
CA LYS A 121 13.41 -4.26 -6.76
C LYS A 121 12.56 -5.47 -6.46
N GLU A 122 11.25 -5.25 -6.44
CA GLU A 122 10.25 -6.26 -6.13
C GLU A 122 9.15 -6.25 -7.20
N ASN A 123 8.37 -7.31 -7.24
CA ASN A 123 7.15 -7.43 -8.03
C ASN A 123 6.22 -8.37 -7.26
N LYS A 124 5.69 -7.88 -6.13
CA LYS A 124 4.91 -8.71 -5.21
C LYS A 124 3.76 -7.93 -4.59
N TYR A 125 2.69 -8.64 -4.25
CA TYR A 125 1.61 -8.08 -3.45
C TYR A 125 1.89 -8.26 -1.94
N LYS A 126 1.81 -7.14 -1.19
CA LYS A 126 1.86 -7.11 0.27
C LYS A 126 0.44 -7.04 0.81
N TYR A 127 0.12 -7.97 1.69
CA TYR A 127 -1.18 -8.07 2.35
C TYR A 127 -1.03 -7.76 3.84
N THR A 128 -1.75 -6.78 4.33
CA THR A 128 -1.72 -6.41 5.75
C THR A 128 -3.13 -6.51 6.33
N GLY A 129 -3.30 -7.34 7.36
CA GLY A 129 -4.52 -7.45 8.17
C GLY A 129 -5.78 -7.94 7.44
N VAL A 130 -5.72 -8.23 6.14
CA VAL A 130 -6.84 -8.74 5.35
C VAL A 130 -7.08 -10.22 5.61
N GLU A 131 -8.32 -10.68 5.45
CA GLU A 131 -8.75 -12.05 5.76
C GLU A 131 -7.96 -13.12 5.01
N VAL A 132 -7.56 -12.85 3.77
CA VAL A 132 -6.88 -13.82 2.90
C VAL A 132 -5.54 -14.33 3.47
N VAL A 133 -4.88 -13.56 4.35
CA VAL A 133 -3.62 -13.97 4.99
C VAL A 133 -3.82 -14.60 6.37
N ARG A 134 -5.05 -14.64 6.89
CA ARG A 134 -5.32 -15.22 8.20
C ARG A 134 -5.17 -16.74 8.18
N THR A 135 -4.72 -17.29 9.31
CA THR A 135 -4.59 -18.74 9.49
C THR A 135 -5.95 -19.44 9.50
N THR A 136 -7.03 -18.72 9.84
CA THR A 136 -8.40 -19.25 9.84
C THR A 136 -8.98 -19.41 8.43
N MET A 137 -8.44 -18.72 7.43
CA MET A 137 -8.90 -18.85 6.04
C MET A 137 -8.51 -20.23 5.49
N PRO A 138 -9.44 -21.00 4.92
CA PRO A 138 -9.15 -22.30 4.33
C PRO A 138 -8.10 -22.20 3.21
N ASN A 139 -7.18 -23.15 3.19
CA ASN A 139 -6.09 -23.14 2.20
C ASN A 139 -6.59 -23.29 0.75
N ALA A 140 -7.69 -24.00 0.54
CA ALA A 140 -8.32 -24.12 -0.77
C ALA A 140 -8.85 -22.79 -1.32
N ILE A 141 -9.24 -21.86 -0.45
CA ILE A 141 -9.84 -20.56 -0.84
C ILE A 141 -8.76 -19.50 -1.07
N LYS A 142 -7.66 -19.52 -0.33
CA LYS A 142 -6.60 -18.49 -0.36
C LYS A 142 -6.10 -18.14 -1.77
N PRO A 143 -5.75 -19.10 -2.64
CA PRO A 143 -5.23 -18.78 -3.98
C PRO A 143 -6.23 -18.00 -4.83
N TYR A 144 -7.51 -18.39 -4.79
CA TYR A 144 -8.57 -17.71 -5.53
C TYR A 144 -8.82 -16.30 -4.99
N ALA A 145 -8.92 -16.14 -3.66
CA ALA A 145 -9.10 -14.84 -3.04
C ALA A 145 -7.94 -13.89 -3.36
N LYS A 146 -6.69 -14.38 -3.34
CA LYS A 146 -5.53 -13.60 -3.79
C LYS A 146 -5.63 -13.25 -5.26
N GLY A 147 -5.88 -14.21 -6.14
CA GLY A 147 -6.00 -14.00 -7.58
C GLY A 147 -7.08 -12.97 -7.93
N ILE A 148 -8.22 -12.96 -7.24
CA ILE A 148 -9.28 -11.96 -7.40
C ILE A 148 -8.75 -10.57 -7.04
N ILE A 149 -8.11 -10.42 -5.86
CA ILE A 149 -7.58 -9.14 -5.39
C ILE A 149 -6.48 -8.63 -6.33
N GLU A 150 -5.53 -9.46 -6.69
CA GLU A 150 -4.40 -9.13 -7.56
C GLU A 150 -4.88 -8.73 -8.97
N THR A 151 -5.84 -9.47 -9.53
CA THR A 151 -6.44 -9.12 -10.83
C THR A 151 -7.21 -7.82 -10.77
N MET A 152 -7.98 -7.60 -9.72
CA MET A 152 -8.74 -6.36 -9.52
C MET A 152 -7.80 -5.15 -9.42
N LEU A 153 -6.74 -5.24 -8.64
CA LEU A 153 -5.78 -4.14 -8.46
C LEU A 153 -4.94 -3.92 -9.71
N GLY A 154 -4.36 -4.98 -10.27
CA GLY A 154 -3.41 -4.87 -11.38
C GLY A 154 -4.05 -4.51 -12.71
N THR A 155 -5.28 -4.95 -12.97
CA THR A 155 -5.93 -4.71 -14.26
C THR A 155 -7.06 -3.70 -14.22
N GLN A 156 -7.68 -3.49 -13.04
CA GLN A 156 -8.91 -2.72 -12.86
C GLN A 156 -10.06 -3.17 -13.81
N ASP A 157 -9.99 -4.41 -14.27
CA ASP A 157 -10.93 -5.02 -15.21
C ASP A 157 -11.92 -5.92 -14.45
N LEU A 158 -13.15 -5.42 -14.30
CA LEU A 158 -14.23 -6.17 -13.64
C LEU A 158 -14.60 -7.46 -14.39
N GLY A 159 -14.43 -7.51 -15.71
CA GLY A 159 -14.72 -8.71 -16.50
C GLY A 159 -13.76 -9.85 -16.17
N LYS A 160 -12.46 -9.53 -16.12
CA LYS A 160 -11.42 -10.50 -15.72
C LYS A 160 -11.59 -10.93 -14.26
N THR A 161 -11.87 -9.98 -13.38
CA THR A 161 -12.09 -10.26 -11.94
C THR A 161 -13.31 -11.20 -11.76
N ASN A 162 -14.42 -10.92 -12.43
CA ASN A 162 -15.62 -11.75 -12.37
C ASN A 162 -15.39 -13.16 -12.94
N LYS A 163 -14.54 -13.30 -13.96
CA LYS A 163 -14.19 -14.62 -14.51
C LYS A 163 -13.52 -15.49 -13.44
N ILE A 164 -12.50 -14.96 -12.77
CA ILE A 164 -11.82 -15.69 -11.69
C ILE A 164 -12.77 -15.99 -10.53
N PHE A 165 -13.64 -15.06 -10.18
CA PHE A 165 -14.66 -15.29 -9.15
C PHE A 165 -15.60 -16.44 -9.50
N ASN A 166 -16.09 -16.49 -10.74
CA ASN A 166 -16.96 -17.56 -11.20
C ASN A 166 -16.24 -18.92 -11.24
N GLU A 167 -14.99 -18.96 -11.70
CA GLU A 167 -14.15 -20.17 -11.66
C GLU A 167 -13.98 -20.68 -10.23
N ALA A 168 -13.68 -19.78 -9.29
CA ALA A 168 -13.59 -20.10 -7.87
C ALA A 168 -14.91 -20.65 -7.33
N TYR A 169 -16.03 -20.01 -7.66
CA TYR A 169 -17.35 -20.41 -7.20
C TYR A 169 -17.73 -21.82 -7.69
N GLU A 170 -17.48 -22.13 -8.98
CA GLU A 170 -17.74 -23.48 -9.52
C GLU A 170 -16.81 -24.53 -8.87
N THR A 171 -15.55 -24.19 -8.63
CA THR A 171 -14.62 -25.08 -7.94
C THR A 171 -15.09 -25.38 -6.51
N PHE A 172 -15.53 -24.36 -5.76
CA PHE A 172 -15.96 -24.53 -4.36
C PHE A 172 -17.19 -25.44 -4.22
N LYS A 173 -18.04 -25.53 -5.24
CA LYS A 173 -19.18 -26.48 -5.25
C LYS A 173 -18.75 -27.95 -5.27
N THR A 174 -17.53 -28.22 -5.73
CA THR A 174 -16.99 -29.59 -5.87
C THR A 174 -16.13 -30.03 -4.70
N LEU A 175 -15.71 -29.07 -3.86
CA LEU A 175 -14.85 -29.36 -2.69
C LEU A 175 -15.68 -29.94 -1.53
N ALA A 176 -15.03 -30.78 -0.73
CA ALA A 176 -15.61 -31.28 0.50
C ALA A 176 -15.81 -30.14 1.52
N PRO A 177 -16.83 -30.19 2.37
CA PRO A 177 -17.07 -29.14 3.37
C PRO A 177 -15.86 -28.85 4.25
N GLU A 178 -15.05 -29.85 4.57
CA GLU A 178 -13.84 -29.74 5.39
C GLU A 178 -12.74 -28.91 4.72
N GLU A 179 -12.70 -28.89 3.38
CA GLU A 179 -11.70 -28.13 2.61
C GLU A 179 -12.03 -26.63 2.56
N ILE A 180 -13.30 -26.27 2.68
CA ILE A 180 -13.80 -24.88 2.60
C ILE A 180 -14.23 -24.31 3.96
N ALA A 181 -14.25 -25.15 5.00
CA ALA A 181 -14.61 -24.71 6.35
C ALA A 181 -13.54 -23.80 6.96
N PHE A 182 -13.97 -22.76 7.68
CA PHE A 182 -13.06 -21.93 8.46
C PHE A 182 -12.47 -22.71 9.63
N VAL A 183 -11.15 -22.66 9.78
CA VAL A 183 -10.46 -23.28 10.89
C VAL A 183 -10.70 -22.47 12.16
N MET A 184 -11.27 -23.11 13.19
CA MET A 184 -11.48 -22.50 14.48
C MET A 184 -10.64 -23.21 15.55
N GLY A 185 -9.89 -22.43 16.33
CA GLY A 185 -9.16 -22.97 17.48
C GLY A 185 -10.10 -23.29 18.63
N VAL A 186 -10.03 -24.50 19.15
CA VAL A 186 -10.75 -24.91 20.36
C VAL A 186 -9.83 -24.66 21.56
N LYS A 187 -10.22 -23.73 22.44
CA LYS A 187 -9.48 -23.44 23.67
C LYS A 187 -10.06 -24.26 24.84
N GLY A 188 -9.18 -24.80 25.68
CA GLY A 188 -9.57 -25.45 26.93
C GLY A 188 -10.28 -26.79 26.75
N TYR A 189 -10.10 -27.46 25.60
CA TYR A 189 -10.70 -28.78 25.38
C TYR A 189 -10.29 -29.81 26.42
N GLU A 190 -9.09 -29.69 27.00
CA GLU A 190 -8.59 -30.54 28.09
C GLU A 190 -9.48 -30.50 29.37
N LYS A 191 -10.20 -29.40 29.56
CA LYS A 191 -11.16 -29.26 30.67
C LYS A 191 -12.47 -29.99 30.42
N HIS A 192 -12.71 -30.43 29.20
CA HIS A 192 -13.93 -31.10 28.75
C HIS A 192 -13.66 -32.52 28.23
N ALA A 193 -12.40 -32.97 28.29
CA ALA A 193 -12.06 -34.36 28.03
C ALA A 193 -12.54 -35.19 29.24
N VAL A 194 -13.56 -36.01 29.02
CA VAL A 194 -14.11 -36.97 30.00
C VAL A 194 -13.28 -38.24 29.96
#